data_91addf409dfb3078de37b691a80505d2
#
_entry.id   91addf409dfb3078de37b691a80505d2
#
_cell.length_a   1.000
_cell.length_b   1.000
_cell.length_c   1.000
_cell.angle_alpha   90.00
_cell.angle_beta   90.00
_cell.angle_gamma   90.00
#
_symmetry.space_group_name_H-M   'P 1'
#
loop_
_entity.id
_entity.type
_entity.pdbx_description
1 polymer ?
#
loop_
_entity_poly.entity_id
_entity_poly.type
_entity_poly.pdbx_seq_one_letter_code
_entity_poly.pdbx_strand_id
1 'polypeptide(L)'
;GEMPTFDRLENPQTNQATQIMSVDGKVLGTFYLEENRNPVSFEELPENLVQALLAAEDIRFYDHSGIDAIGTLRAVAYLGSRGGASTITQQLSKLLFTKRASKNTFSRLMQKVKEWVTATRLERQYTKNEIMAMYLNIYDFGNNADGIRSAANIYFGKEPMDLAPKESAMLVGMLKNPSLYNP
;
A
#
# COMPACT_ATOMS: atom_id res chain seq x y z
N GLY A 1 10.59 -16.10 -17.29
CA GLY A 1 9.56 -15.14 -17.00
C GLY A 1 10.21 -13.77 -16.85
N GLU A 2 9.86 -12.85 -17.72
CA GLU A 2 10.38 -11.50 -17.71
C GLU A 2 10.03 -10.82 -16.38
N MET A 3 11.01 -10.10 -15.81
CA MET A 3 10.74 -9.23 -14.66
C MET A 3 9.91 -8.03 -15.17
N PRO A 4 8.87 -7.62 -14.43
CA PRO A 4 8.10 -6.45 -14.79
C PRO A 4 9.00 -5.21 -14.85
N THR A 5 8.78 -4.37 -15.84
CA THR A 5 9.44 -3.06 -15.97
C THR A 5 8.78 -2.07 -15.02
N PHE A 6 9.55 -1.14 -14.47
CA PHE A 6 9.06 -0.09 -13.55
C PHE A 6 8.29 1.04 -14.27
N ASP A 7 8.24 1.03 -15.60
CA ASP A 7 7.52 2.04 -16.41
C ASP A 7 6.07 2.26 -15.98
N ARG A 8 5.42 1.24 -15.39
CA ARG A 8 4.06 1.37 -14.84
C ARG A 8 4.00 2.13 -13.52
N LEU A 9 5.13 2.29 -12.82
CA LEU A 9 5.21 3.09 -11.59
C LEU A 9 5.54 4.54 -11.90
N GLU A 10 6.38 4.77 -12.92
CA GLU A 10 6.77 6.11 -13.37
C GLU A 10 5.67 6.79 -14.20
N ASN A 11 4.89 6.00 -14.94
CA ASN A 11 3.69 6.42 -15.63
C ASN A 11 2.55 5.47 -15.24
N PRO A 12 1.93 5.65 -14.07
CA PRO A 12 0.62 5.07 -13.87
C PRO A 12 -0.26 5.62 -14.99
N GLN A 13 -0.78 4.72 -15.84
CA GLN A 13 -1.80 5.11 -16.82
C GLN A 13 -3.02 5.54 -15.99
N THR A 14 -2.97 6.76 -15.49
CA THR A 14 -4.09 7.42 -14.86
C THR A 14 -5.09 7.66 -15.98
N ASN A 15 -6.07 6.79 -16.06
CA ASN A 15 -7.29 7.13 -16.77
C ASN A 15 -7.85 8.36 -16.05
N GLN A 16 -7.66 9.53 -16.63
CA GLN A 16 -8.11 10.79 -16.07
C GLN A 16 -9.62 10.70 -15.89
N ALA A 17 -10.08 10.97 -14.66
CA ALA A 17 -11.48 11.05 -14.38
C ALA A 17 -12.15 12.06 -15.31
N THR A 18 -13.17 11.64 -16.04
CA THR A 18 -13.97 12.55 -16.86
C THR A 18 -14.93 13.31 -15.94
N GLN A 19 -14.71 14.61 -15.79
CA GLN A 19 -15.65 15.46 -15.06
C GLN A 19 -16.86 15.80 -15.94
N ILE A 20 -18.04 15.48 -15.46
CA ILE A 20 -19.30 15.91 -16.05
C ILE A 20 -19.62 17.29 -15.46
N MET A 21 -19.55 18.31 -16.30
CA MET A 21 -19.82 19.69 -15.88
C MET A 21 -21.19 20.16 -16.40
N SER A 22 -21.89 20.93 -15.61
CA SER A 22 -23.08 21.66 -16.05
C SER A 22 -22.71 22.86 -16.93
N VAL A 23 -23.64 23.41 -17.65
CA VAL A 23 -23.46 24.58 -18.56
C VAL A 23 -22.91 25.81 -17.82
N ASP A 24 -23.17 25.93 -16.52
CA ASP A 24 -22.69 26.98 -15.61
C ASP A 24 -21.32 26.64 -14.95
N GLY A 25 -20.63 25.59 -15.42
CA GLY A 25 -19.29 25.22 -14.98
C GLY A 25 -19.22 24.48 -13.64
N LYS A 26 -20.36 24.04 -13.09
CA LYS A 26 -20.37 23.24 -11.86
C LYS A 26 -20.13 21.77 -12.18
N VAL A 27 -19.27 21.11 -11.41
CA VAL A 27 -19.05 19.68 -11.51
C VAL A 27 -20.29 18.95 -11.01
N LEU A 28 -21.00 18.27 -11.91
CA LEU A 28 -22.20 17.47 -11.61
C LEU A 28 -21.85 16.06 -11.14
N GLY A 29 -20.70 15.55 -11.57
CA GLY A 29 -20.22 14.23 -11.21
C GLY A 29 -18.89 13.96 -11.89
N THR A 30 -18.21 12.93 -11.39
CA THR A 30 -16.95 12.45 -11.96
C THR A 30 -17.15 11.02 -12.39
N PHE A 31 -16.89 10.72 -13.67
CA PHE A 31 -17.00 9.38 -14.22
C PHE A 31 -15.61 8.78 -14.37
N TYR A 32 -15.40 7.63 -13.78
CA TYR A 32 -14.15 6.89 -13.84
C TYR A 32 -14.34 5.66 -14.74
N LEU A 33 -13.52 5.55 -15.79
CA LEU A 33 -13.54 4.38 -16.68
C LEU A 33 -12.83 3.17 -16.08
N GLU A 34 -11.82 3.39 -15.25
CA GLU A 34 -11.15 2.38 -14.43
C GLU A 34 -10.37 3.11 -13.31
N GLU A 35 -10.62 2.76 -12.04
CA GLU A 35 -9.92 3.16 -10.81
C GLU A 35 -9.87 4.67 -10.46
N ASN A 36 -10.66 5.03 -9.45
CA ASN A 36 -10.67 6.36 -8.81
C ASN A 36 -9.43 6.53 -7.90
N ARG A 37 -8.23 6.64 -8.50
CA ARG A 37 -6.99 6.84 -7.75
C ARG A 37 -6.47 8.25 -7.95
N ASN A 38 -6.73 9.13 -6.99
CA ASN A 38 -5.97 10.36 -6.83
C ASN A 38 -4.81 10.05 -5.86
N PRO A 39 -3.58 9.83 -6.35
CA PRO A 39 -2.47 9.48 -5.48
C PRO A 39 -2.18 10.61 -4.50
N VAL A 40 -1.80 10.22 -3.29
CA VAL A 40 -1.42 11.12 -2.20
C VAL A 40 0.10 11.11 -2.13
N SER A 41 0.73 12.27 -2.04
CA SER A 41 2.16 12.36 -1.74
C SER A 41 2.41 12.05 -0.25
N PHE A 42 3.67 11.79 0.12
CA PHE A 42 4.00 11.52 1.52
C PHE A 42 3.67 12.71 2.44
N GLU A 43 3.84 13.92 1.94
CA GLU A 43 3.57 15.17 2.66
C GLU A 43 2.08 15.39 2.96
N GLU A 44 1.20 14.73 2.21
CA GLU A 44 -0.25 14.73 2.43
C GLU A 44 -0.71 13.63 3.40
N LEU A 45 0.21 12.81 3.91
CA LEU A 45 -0.10 11.78 4.91
C LEU A 45 0.05 12.37 6.33
N PRO A 46 -0.94 12.21 7.22
CA PRO A 46 -0.82 12.69 8.58
C PRO A 46 0.19 11.83 9.37
N GLU A 47 0.92 12.46 10.27
CA GLU A 47 1.95 11.80 11.08
C GLU A 47 1.40 10.58 11.86
N ASN A 48 0.19 10.70 12.38
CA ASN A 48 -0.46 9.62 13.13
C ASN A 48 -0.71 8.37 12.27
N LEU A 49 -1.00 8.51 10.98
CA LEU A 49 -1.16 7.39 10.04
C LEU A 49 0.19 6.73 9.77
N VAL A 50 1.23 7.52 9.52
CA VAL A 50 2.60 7.04 9.30
C VAL A 50 3.09 6.26 10.53
N GLN A 51 2.93 6.82 11.72
CA GLN A 51 3.33 6.17 12.97
C GLN A 51 2.56 4.88 13.24
N ALA A 52 1.24 4.87 12.99
CA ALA A 52 0.42 3.67 13.14
C ALA A 52 0.86 2.57 12.16
N LEU A 53 1.14 2.93 10.90
CA LEU A 53 1.60 1.99 9.88
C LEU A 53 2.95 1.37 10.24
N LEU A 54 3.92 2.20 10.65
CA LEU A 54 5.23 1.72 11.10
C LEU A 54 5.12 0.78 12.31
N ALA A 55 4.34 1.16 13.30
CA ALA A 55 4.15 0.36 14.51
C ALA A 55 3.49 -1.00 14.23
N ALA A 56 2.54 -1.04 13.31
CA ALA A 56 1.77 -2.24 13.02
C ALA A 56 2.45 -3.20 12.03
N GLU A 57 3.11 -2.66 11.01
CA GLU A 57 3.60 -3.44 9.87
C GLU A 57 5.12 -3.55 9.83
N ASP A 58 5.86 -2.48 10.13
CA ASP A 58 7.32 -2.45 9.93
C ASP A 58 8.01 -1.39 10.80
N ILE A 59 8.17 -1.67 12.07
CA ILE A 59 8.73 -0.72 13.05
C ILE A 59 10.18 -0.29 12.72
N ARG A 60 10.90 -1.09 11.95
CA ARG A 60 12.27 -0.79 11.51
C ARG A 60 12.36 -0.39 10.03
N PHE A 61 11.26 0.09 9.47
CA PHE A 61 11.16 0.43 8.06
C PHE A 61 12.32 1.31 7.56
N TYR A 62 12.73 2.29 8.35
CA TYR A 62 13.81 3.21 8.00
C TYR A 62 15.23 2.62 8.19
N ASP A 63 15.36 1.47 8.88
CA ASP A 63 16.66 0.90 9.26
C ASP A 63 17.16 -0.18 8.26
N HIS A 64 16.32 -0.64 7.34
CA HIS A 64 16.67 -1.69 6.39
C HIS A 64 16.45 -1.27 4.94
N SER A 65 17.01 -2.01 3.98
CA SER A 65 16.88 -1.77 2.53
C SER A 65 15.98 -2.81 1.86
N GLY A 66 14.71 -2.81 2.23
CA GLY A 66 13.66 -3.67 1.65
C GLY A 66 13.51 -5.05 2.31
N ILE A 67 14.52 -5.53 3.02
CA ILE A 67 14.49 -6.78 3.77
C ILE A 67 14.95 -6.51 5.20
N ASP A 68 14.10 -6.78 6.17
CA ASP A 68 14.45 -6.76 7.59
C ASP A 68 15.03 -8.12 8.01
N ALA A 69 16.37 -8.22 7.99
CA ALA A 69 17.06 -9.45 8.36
C ALA A 69 16.81 -9.85 9.82
N ILE A 70 16.76 -8.88 10.75
CA ILE A 70 16.51 -9.11 12.18
C ILE A 70 15.08 -9.60 12.39
N GLY A 71 14.10 -8.96 11.75
CA GLY A 71 12.69 -9.39 11.79
C GLY A 71 12.49 -10.77 11.18
N THR A 72 13.15 -11.05 10.06
CA THR A 72 13.10 -12.36 9.41
C THR A 72 13.68 -13.45 10.31
N LEU A 73 14.87 -13.22 10.90
CA LEU A 73 15.48 -14.16 11.84
C LEU A 73 14.59 -14.39 13.07
N ARG A 74 14.01 -13.33 13.63
CA ARG A 74 13.07 -13.42 14.73
C ARG A 74 11.84 -14.26 14.37
N ALA A 75 11.23 -14.02 13.21
CA ALA A 75 10.07 -14.78 12.76
C ALA A 75 10.37 -16.25 12.56
N VAL A 76 11.55 -16.61 12.06
CA VAL A 76 12.02 -17.99 11.95
C VAL A 76 12.20 -18.60 13.32
N ALA A 77 12.90 -17.92 14.26
CA ALA A 77 13.16 -18.41 15.61
C ALA A 77 11.88 -18.67 16.42
N TYR A 78 10.85 -17.87 16.22
CA TYR A 78 9.57 -18.00 16.92
C TYR A 78 8.47 -18.67 16.08
N LEU A 79 8.83 -19.32 14.96
CA LEU A 79 7.88 -19.98 14.04
C LEU A 79 6.70 -19.08 13.64
N GLY A 80 6.95 -17.78 13.49
CA GLY A 80 5.92 -16.81 13.12
C GLY A 80 4.93 -16.41 14.22
N SER A 81 5.02 -16.97 15.42
CA SER A 81 4.06 -16.69 16.52
C SER A 81 4.12 -15.27 17.08
N ARG A 82 5.21 -14.52 16.81
CA ARG A 82 5.44 -13.15 17.26
C ARG A 82 5.38 -12.11 16.14
N GLY A 83 4.51 -12.31 15.15
CA GLY A 83 4.28 -11.35 14.06
C GLY A 83 4.93 -11.76 12.73
N GLY A 84 4.52 -11.09 11.66
CA GLY A 84 5.06 -11.28 10.32
C GLY A 84 6.48 -10.71 10.19
N ALA A 85 7.25 -11.23 9.20
CA ALA A 85 8.57 -10.72 8.85
C ALA A 85 8.58 -9.95 7.53
N SER A 86 7.42 -9.71 6.94
CA SER A 86 7.32 -9.00 5.66
C SER A 86 7.37 -7.49 5.91
N THR A 87 8.29 -6.82 5.23
CA THR A 87 8.43 -5.36 5.28
C THR A 87 7.35 -4.67 4.43
N ILE A 88 7.11 -3.37 4.65
CA ILE A 88 6.22 -2.55 3.80
C ILE A 88 6.66 -2.64 2.33
N THR A 89 7.96 -2.56 2.04
CA THR A 89 8.48 -2.67 0.67
C THR A 89 8.23 -4.04 0.04
N GLN A 90 8.29 -5.13 0.82
CA GLN A 90 7.93 -6.47 0.33
C GLN A 90 6.44 -6.59 0.07
N GLN A 91 5.59 -5.98 0.90
CA GLN A 91 4.15 -5.94 0.69
C GLN A 91 3.81 -5.13 -0.57
N LEU A 92 4.43 -3.96 -0.76
CA LEU A 92 4.33 -3.17 -1.99
C LEU A 92 4.74 -4.00 -3.22
N SER A 93 5.89 -4.67 -3.16
CA SER A 93 6.36 -5.57 -4.23
C SER A 93 5.32 -6.65 -4.57
N LYS A 94 4.70 -7.25 -3.56
CA LYS A 94 3.64 -8.22 -3.74
C LYS A 94 2.41 -7.63 -4.43
N LEU A 95 1.95 -6.46 -4.02
CA LEU A 95 0.80 -5.79 -4.63
C LEU A 95 1.04 -5.45 -6.10
N LEU A 96 2.24 -4.97 -6.43
CA LEU A 96 2.60 -4.56 -7.79
C LEU A 96 2.78 -5.74 -8.76
N PHE A 97 3.39 -6.83 -8.30
CA PHE A 97 3.92 -7.87 -9.20
C PHE A 97 3.32 -9.26 -9.00
N THR A 98 2.54 -9.47 -7.94
CA THR A 98 1.98 -10.79 -7.62
C THR A 98 0.47 -10.79 -7.78
N LYS A 99 -0.01 -11.11 -8.98
CA LYS A 99 -1.46 -11.16 -9.26
C LYS A 99 -2.20 -12.36 -8.65
N ARG A 100 -1.52 -13.44 -8.29
CA ARG A 100 -2.14 -14.65 -7.70
C ARG A 100 -1.18 -15.39 -6.77
N ALA A 101 -1.67 -15.80 -5.60
CA ALA A 101 -0.94 -16.69 -4.71
C ALA A 101 -0.79 -18.07 -5.35
N SER A 102 0.43 -18.60 -5.38
CA SER A 102 0.68 -19.97 -5.88
C SER A 102 0.18 -21.02 -4.89
N LYS A 103 -0.36 -22.13 -5.40
CA LYS A 103 -0.84 -23.26 -4.59
C LYS A 103 0.28 -24.19 -4.11
N ASN A 104 1.42 -24.24 -4.81
CA ASN A 104 2.52 -25.15 -4.50
C ASN A 104 3.55 -24.49 -3.57
N THR A 105 4.07 -25.24 -2.58
CA THR A 105 5.07 -24.77 -1.61
C THR A 105 6.34 -24.24 -2.27
N PHE A 106 6.86 -24.94 -3.29
CA PHE A 106 8.03 -24.49 -4.04
C PHE A 106 7.77 -23.18 -4.78
N SER A 107 6.63 -23.05 -5.43
CA SER A 107 6.24 -21.82 -6.12
C SER A 107 6.05 -20.65 -5.14
N ARG A 108 5.55 -20.89 -3.92
CA ARG A 108 5.47 -19.86 -2.86
C ARG A 108 6.86 -19.39 -2.42
N LEU A 109 7.82 -20.32 -2.28
CA LEU A 109 9.19 -19.95 -1.95
C LEU A 109 9.82 -19.10 -3.06
N MET A 110 9.68 -19.51 -4.32
CA MET A 110 10.17 -18.74 -5.46
C MET A 110 9.50 -17.37 -5.59
N GLN A 111 8.21 -17.29 -5.28
CA GLN A 111 7.48 -16.03 -5.21
C GLN A 111 8.07 -15.12 -4.14
N LYS A 112 8.36 -15.65 -2.95
CA LYS A 112 8.97 -14.88 -1.85
C LYS A 112 10.36 -14.36 -2.21
N VAL A 113 11.17 -15.16 -2.89
CA VAL A 113 12.48 -14.70 -3.40
C VAL A 113 12.32 -13.55 -4.41
N LYS A 114 11.34 -13.64 -5.32
CA LYS A 114 11.04 -12.54 -6.25
C LYS A 114 10.60 -11.27 -5.53
N GLU A 115 9.74 -11.39 -4.52
CA GLU A 115 9.34 -10.25 -3.67
C GLU A 115 10.55 -9.58 -3.02
N TRP A 116 11.51 -10.34 -2.50
CA TRP A 116 12.73 -9.81 -1.88
C TRP A 116 13.62 -9.07 -2.89
N VAL A 117 13.86 -9.68 -4.07
CA VAL A 117 14.65 -9.04 -5.13
C VAL A 117 13.98 -7.75 -5.61
N THR A 118 12.67 -7.77 -5.78
CA THR A 118 11.92 -6.58 -6.21
C THR A 118 11.90 -5.51 -5.13
N ALA A 119 11.71 -5.88 -3.86
CA ALA A 119 11.76 -4.95 -2.74
C ALA A 119 13.12 -4.23 -2.67
N THR A 120 14.23 -4.99 -2.80
CA THR A 120 15.58 -4.40 -2.81
C THR A 120 15.79 -3.44 -4.00
N ARG A 121 15.17 -3.72 -5.15
CA ARG A 121 15.22 -2.81 -6.31
C ARG A 121 14.42 -1.55 -6.09
N LEU A 122 13.21 -1.66 -5.52
CA LEU A 122 12.39 -0.50 -5.17
C LEU A 122 13.16 0.45 -4.23
N GLU A 123 13.81 -0.08 -3.19
CA GLU A 123 14.61 0.71 -2.25
C GLU A 123 15.85 1.39 -2.86
N ARG A 124 16.29 0.94 -4.02
CA ARG A 124 17.38 1.60 -4.76
C ARG A 124 16.89 2.73 -5.66
N GLN A 125 15.63 2.72 -6.06
CA GLN A 125 15.05 3.67 -7.00
C GLN A 125 14.21 4.75 -6.30
N TYR A 126 13.58 4.40 -5.19
CA TYR A 126 12.64 5.26 -4.47
C TYR A 126 13.07 5.46 -3.03
N THR A 127 12.81 6.62 -2.50
CA THR A 127 12.99 6.93 -1.07
C THR A 127 11.97 6.17 -0.22
N LYS A 128 12.26 6.03 1.07
CA LYS A 128 11.33 5.42 2.04
C LYS A 128 9.96 6.07 2.05
N ASN A 129 9.92 7.40 1.96
CA ASN A 129 8.69 8.17 1.96
C ASN A 129 7.85 7.90 0.69
N GLU A 130 8.50 7.85 -0.47
CA GLU A 130 7.83 7.49 -1.73
C GLU A 130 7.29 6.05 -1.69
N ILE A 131 8.06 5.10 -1.16
CA ILE A 131 7.62 3.70 -1.00
C ILE A 131 6.39 3.61 -0.11
N MET A 132 6.36 4.34 1.00
CA MET A 132 5.21 4.39 1.91
C MET A 132 3.98 4.99 1.24
N ALA A 133 4.14 6.11 0.54
CA ALA A 133 3.06 6.74 -0.22
C ALA A 133 2.52 5.80 -1.31
N MET A 134 3.41 5.18 -2.10
CA MET A 134 3.01 4.18 -3.11
C MET A 134 2.23 3.01 -2.50
N TYR A 135 2.69 2.47 -1.36
CA TYR A 135 2.01 1.37 -0.68
C TYR A 135 0.58 1.74 -0.29
N LEU A 136 0.39 2.89 0.36
CA LEU A 136 -0.91 3.37 0.79
C LEU A 136 -1.82 3.75 -0.39
N ASN A 137 -1.26 4.21 -1.50
CA ASN A 137 -2.01 4.58 -2.69
C ASN A 137 -2.56 3.38 -3.48
N ILE A 138 -1.89 2.23 -3.43
CA ILE A 138 -2.31 1.06 -4.23
C ILE A 138 -3.01 -0.02 -3.43
N TYR A 139 -3.06 0.11 -2.09
CA TYR A 139 -3.73 -0.86 -1.25
C TYR A 139 -5.24 -0.78 -1.40
N ASP A 140 -5.90 -1.93 -1.54
CA ASP A 140 -7.35 -2.06 -1.57
C ASP A 140 -7.89 -2.20 -0.14
N PHE A 141 -8.57 -1.15 0.35
CA PHE A 141 -9.19 -1.11 1.67
C PHE A 141 -10.60 -1.72 1.69
N GLY A 142 -11.04 -2.34 0.58
CA GLY A 142 -12.39 -2.87 0.45
C GLY A 142 -13.45 -1.79 0.16
N ASN A 143 -14.69 -2.22 -0.11
CA ASN A 143 -15.82 -1.32 -0.41
C ASN A 143 -15.53 -0.29 -1.54
N ASN A 144 -14.76 -0.67 -2.55
CA ASN A 144 -14.25 0.19 -3.62
C ASN A 144 -13.35 1.34 -3.12
N ALA A 145 -12.73 1.18 -1.95
CA ALA A 145 -11.78 2.12 -1.39
C ALA A 145 -10.35 1.79 -1.85
N ASP A 146 -10.04 2.07 -3.11
CA ASP A 146 -8.70 1.90 -3.68
C ASP A 146 -7.80 3.07 -3.29
N GLY A 147 -6.80 2.78 -2.46
CA GLY A 147 -5.86 3.74 -1.91
C GLY A 147 -6.39 4.55 -0.73
N ILE A 148 -5.45 5.18 -0.03
CA ILE A 148 -5.69 5.87 1.24
C ILE A 148 -6.65 7.06 1.13
N ARG A 149 -6.61 7.82 0.01
CA ARG A 149 -7.52 8.95 -0.19
C ARG A 149 -8.97 8.47 -0.34
N SER A 150 -9.18 7.43 -1.16
CA SER A 150 -10.51 6.83 -1.30
C SER A 150 -11.00 6.25 0.02
N ALA A 151 -10.12 5.59 0.79
CA ALA A 151 -10.46 5.02 2.08
C ALA A 151 -10.84 6.12 3.10
N ALA A 152 -10.05 7.19 3.21
CA ALA A 152 -10.35 8.32 4.09
C ALA A 152 -11.70 8.96 3.75
N ASN A 153 -11.99 9.12 2.46
CA ASN A 153 -13.24 9.70 2.00
C ASN A 153 -14.44 8.76 2.23
N ILE A 154 -14.34 7.49 1.81
CA ILE A 154 -15.45 6.53 1.89
C ILE A 154 -15.81 6.20 3.33
N TYR A 155 -14.83 5.98 4.19
CA TYR A 155 -15.09 5.58 5.58
C TYR A 155 -15.34 6.74 6.54
N PHE A 156 -14.78 7.93 6.25
CA PHE A 156 -14.82 9.06 7.19
C PHE A 156 -15.26 10.39 6.56
N GLY A 157 -15.42 10.48 5.23
CA GLY A 157 -15.76 11.73 4.54
C GLY A 157 -14.68 12.80 4.67
N LYS A 158 -13.39 12.40 4.72
CA LYS A 158 -12.25 13.28 4.99
C LYS A 158 -11.13 13.11 3.95
N GLU A 159 -10.29 14.14 3.84
CA GLU A 159 -8.98 13.98 3.22
C GLU A 159 -8.02 13.23 4.17
N PRO A 160 -6.98 12.55 3.65
CA PRO A 160 -6.02 11.81 4.47
C PRO A 160 -5.39 12.64 5.59
N MET A 161 -5.03 13.90 5.33
CA MET A 161 -4.43 14.80 6.30
C MET A 161 -5.31 15.09 7.52
N ASP A 162 -6.64 14.98 7.36
CA ASP A 162 -7.63 15.27 8.41
C ASP A 162 -8.00 14.04 9.26
N LEU A 163 -7.35 12.89 9.02
CA LEU A 163 -7.62 11.67 9.76
C LEU A 163 -7.21 11.80 11.23
N ALA A 164 -8.15 11.53 12.12
CA ALA A 164 -7.86 11.43 13.55
C ALA A 164 -7.05 10.14 13.86
N PRO A 165 -6.29 10.08 14.98
CA PRO A 165 -5.48 8.92 15.31
C PRO A 165 -6.25 7.59 15.34
N LYS A 166 -7.49 7.59 15.83
CA LYS A 166 -8.37 6.41 15.84
C LYS A 166 -8.76 5.94 14.44
N GLU A 167 -8.97 6.88 13.50
CA GLU A 167 -9.34 6.61 12.12
C GLU A 167 -8.12 6.04 11.36
N SER A 168 -6.95 6.64 11.55
CA SER A 168 -5.68 6.13 11.04
C SER A 168 -5.38 4.71 11.54
N ALA A 169 -5.56 4.47 12.84
CA ALA A 169 -5.36 3.14 13.43
C ALA A 169 -6.34 2.10 12.85
N MET A 170 -7.59 2.49 12.58
CA MET A 170 -8.57 1.61 11.95
C MET A 170 -8.15 1.25 10.52
N LEU A 171 -7.79 2.23 9.69
CA LEU A 171 -7.33 1.98 8.32
C LEU A 171 -6.06 1.10 8.31
N VAL A 172 -5.13 1.33 9.23
CA VAL A 172 -3.95 0.46 9.38
C VAL A 172 -4.35 -0.95 9.82
N GLY A 173 -5.34 -1.09 10.70
CA GLY A 173 -5.91 -2.40 11.05
C GLY A 173 -6.44 -3.15 9.82
N MET A 174 -7.10 -2.45 8.89
CA MET A 174 -7.61 -3.03 7.64
C MET A 174 -6.50 -3.55 6.71
N LEU A 175 -5.30 -2.96 6.72
CA LEU A 175 -4.14 -3.50 5.98
C LEU A 175 -3.80 -4.92 6.43
N LYS A 176 -4.02 -5.23 7.70
CA LYS A 176 -3.74 -6.54 8.28
C LYS A 176 -4.87 -7.53 8.07
N ASN A 177 -6.09 -7.09 8.23
CA ASN A 177 -7.30 -7.92 8.05
C ASN A 177 -8.50 -7.04 7.68
N PRO A 178 -8.74 -6.81 6.37
CA PRO A 178 -9.86 -5.98 5.91
C PRO A 178 -11.21 -6.44 6.45
N SER A 179 -11.43 -7.76 6.54
CA SER A 179 -12.72 -8.31 6.97
C SER A 179 -13.01 -8.13 8.45
N LEU A 180 -11.97 -8.00 9.29
CA LEU A 180 -12.12 -7.89 10.74
C LEU A 180 -12.28 -6.43 11.18
N TYR A 181 -11.64 -5.50 10.49
CA TYR A 181 -11.55 -4.09 10.89
C TYR A 181 -12.40 -3.16 9.99
N ASN A 182 -13.17 -3.72 9.07
CA ASN A 182 -14.13 -2.97 8.27
C ASN A 182 -15.31 -2.54 9.18
N PRO A 183 -15.64 -1.23 9.23
CA PRO A 183 -16.73 -0.70 10.07
C PRO A 183 -18.12 -1.14 9.59
#